data_c692f5dc49a976e0b893aaf848a1ee5e
#
_entry.id   c692f5dc49a976e0b893aaf848a1ee5e
#
_cell.length_a   1.000
_cell.length_b   1.000
_cell.length_c   1.000
_cell.angle_alpha   90.00
_cell.angle_beta   90.00
_cell.angle_gamma   90.00
#
_symmetry.space_group_name_H-M   'P 1'
#
loop_
_entity.id
_entity.type
_entity.pdbx_description
1 polymer ?
#
loop_
_entity_poly.entity_id
_entity_poly.type
_entity_poly.pdbx_seq_one_letter_code
_entity_poly.pdbx_strand_id
1 'polypeptide(L)'
;TLTQRTEDGRVRIAVKDSGCGMTKEQVERVTDPFYTSRTTRKVGLGVPFFKLAAENTGGSFSIESAPGKGTTVTAIFTLNHIDRMPLGDMTATIHTLIQGHPATDFLYVYHCGEKEFSLDTREMRAILGDVPLTTPEISSYIKDYLTENKLETDGGTVY
;
A
#
# COMPACT_ATOMS: atom_id res chain seq x y z
N THR A 1 -1.21 3.82 -6.55
CA THR A 1 -1.03 2.36 -6.72
C THR A 1 -0.38 1.77 -5.50
N LEU A 2 -0.91 0.65 -5.01
CA LEU A 2 -0.29 -0.19 -4.01
C LEU A 2 -0.07 -1.58 -4.61
N THR A 3 1.16 -2.07 -4.57
CA THR A 3 1.52 -3.42 -5.05
C THR A 3 2.08 -4.22 -3.87
N GLN A 4 1.51 -5.40 -3.65
CA GLN A 4 2.04 -6.39 -2.72
C GLN A 4 2.47 -7.62 -3.51
N ARG A 5 3.70 -8.08 -3.31
CA ARG A 5 4.23 -9.30 -3.95
C ARG A 5 4.87 -10.19 -2.91
N THR A 6 4.45 -11.45 -2.89
CA THR A 6 5.02 -12.48 -2.02
C THR A 6 5.69 -13.54 -2.89
N GLU A 7 6.99 -13.68 -2.77
CA GLU A 7 7.82 -14.59 -3.55
C GLU A 7 9.13 -14.88 -2.81
N ASP A 8 9.68 -16.10 -2.96
CA ASP A 8 10.99 -16.52 -2.44
C ASP A 8 11.24 -16.17 -0.95
N GLY A 9 10.24 -16.37 -0.11
CA GLY A 9 10.36 -16.08 1.33
C GLY A 9 10.44 -14.59 1.67
N ARG A 10 10.03 -13.70 0.75
CA ARG A 10 9.99 -12.26 0.94
C ARG A 10 8.62 -11.69 0.60
N VAL A 11 8.25 -10.61 1.28
CA VAL A 11 7.11 -9.76 0.91
C VAL A 11 7.66 -8.41 0.48
N ARG A 12 7.34 -8.01 -0.74
CA ARG A 12 7.60 -6.67 -1.25
C ARG A 12 6.31 -5.88 -1.25
N ILE A 13 6.32 -4.71 -0.61
CA ILE A 13 5.21 -3.75 -0.65
C ILE A 13 5.73 -2.47 -1.31
N ALA A 14 5.06 -2.05 -2.37
CA ALA A 14 5.36 -0.80 -3.05
C ALA A 14 4.12 0.10 -3.08
N VAL A 15 4.28 1.34 -2.64
CA VAL A 15 3.24 2.37 -2.69
C VAL A 15 3.71 3.48 -3.61
N LYS A 16 2.94 3.74 -4.67
CA LYS A 16 3.22 4.81 -5.63
C LYS A 16 2.06 5.81 -5.65
N ASP A 17 2.38 7.07 -5.45
CA ASP A 17 1.46 8.18 -5.61
C ASP A 17 1.86 9.09 -6.80
N SER A 18 0.92 9.90 -7.26
CA SER A 18 1.10 10.93 -8.28
C SER A 18 1.02 12.35 -7.68
N GLY A 19 1.44 12.50 -6.43
CA GLY A 19 1.41 13.76 -5.70
C GLY A 19 2.50 14.74 -6.14
N CYS A 20 2.73 15.76 -5.33
CA CYS A 20 3.70 16.81 -5.62
C CYS A 20 5.16 16.33 -5.68
N GLY A 21 5.45 15.12 -5.18
CA GLY A 21 6.81 14.62 -5.09
C GLY A 21 7.66 15.37 -4.06
N MET A 22 8.96 15.04 -4.04
CA MET A 22 9.93 15.61 -3.11
C MET A 22 11.25 15.95 -3.79
N THR A 23 11.96 16.96 -3.26
CA THR A 23 13.35 17.23 -3.64
C THR A 23 14.29 16.18 -3.04
N LYS A 24 15.55 16.14 -3.49
CA LYS A 24 16.54 15.19 -2.94
C LYS A 24 16.74 15.40 -1.44
N GLU A 25 16.85 16.65 -0.99
CA GLU A 25 17.01 17.00 0.41
C GLU A 25 15.80 16.56 1.26
N GLN A 26 14.59 16.63 0.71
CA GLN A 26 13.38 16.14 1.37
C GLN A 26 13.37 14.61 1.45
N VAL A 27 13.81 13.91 0.40
CA VAL A 27 13.91 12.44 0.39
C VAL A 27 14.90 11.95 1.45
N GLU A 28 16.06 12.60 1.59
CA GLU A 28 17.05 12.26 2.62
C GLU A 28 16.48 12.42 4.04
N ARG A 29 15.63 13.42 4.25
CA ARG A 29 15.06 13.74 5.57
C ARG A 29 13.76 13.02 5.90
N VAL A 30 13.01 12.55 4.91
CA VAL A 30 11.66 11.96 5.12
C VAL A 30 11.68 10.67 5.94
N THR A 31 12.83 10.00 6.04
CA THR A 31 13.04 8.83 6.89
C THR A 31 13.34 9.17 8.35
N ASP A 32 13.51 10.45 8.68
CA ASP A 32 13.69 10.93 10.06
C ASP A 32 12.30 11.04 10.72
N PRO A 33 12.06 10.37 11.87
CA PRO A 33 10.78 10.42 12.59
C PRO A 33 10.34 11.83 13.02
N PHE A 34 11.31 12.74 13.21
CA PHE A 34 11.06 14.11 13.62
C PHE A 34 10.85 15.07 12.44
N TYR A 35 11.06 14.60 11.21
CA TYR A 35 10.82 15.40 10.01
C TYR A 35 9.38 15.24 9.52
N THR A 36 8.70 16.35 9.27
CA THR A 36 7.40 16.37 8.59
C THR A 36 7.24 17.67 7.80
N SER A 37 6.72 17.53 6.59
CA SER A 37 6.31 18.68 5.77
C SER A 37 4.89 19.17 6.09
N ARG A 38 4.15 18.46 6.96
CA ARG A 38 2.79 18.83 7.34
C ARG A 38 2.80 19.87 8.45
N THR A 39 2.08 20.96 8.27
CA THR A 39 1.92 22.03 9.26
C THR A 39 1.06 21.64 10.46
N THR A 40 0.18 20.63 10.29
CA THR A 40 -0.78 20.19 11.30
C THR A 40 -0.26 19.11 12.26
N ARG A 41 0.86 18.46 11.93
CA ARG A 41 1.48 17.40 12.75
C ARG A 41 2.97 17.65 12.89
N LYS A 42 3.48 17.54 14.13
CA LYS A 42 4.91 17.75 14.44
C LYS A 42 5.81 16.58 14.05
N VAL A 43 5.24 15.39 13.73
CA VAL A 43 6.00 14.17 13.40
C VAL A 43 5.34 13.43 12.23
N GLY A 44 6.17 12.85 11.37
CA GLY A 44 5.79 12.01 10.24
C GLY A 44 6.30 10.59 10.41
N LEU A 45 5.55 9.71 11.10
CA LEU A 45 6.02 8.39 11.54
C LEU A 45 5.87 7.28 10.49
N GLY A 46 5.02 7.45 9.47
CA GLY A 46 4.69 6.37 8.53
C GLY A 46 5.90 5.84 7.76
N VAL A 47 6.62 6.70 7.06
CA VAL A 47 7.81 6.33 6.26
C VAL A 47 8.96 5.83 7.13
N PRO A 48 9.34 6.50 8.24
CA PRO A 48 10.38 6.00 9.14
C PRO A 48 10.08 4.62 9.73
N PHE A 49 8.85 4.37 10.17
CA PHE A 49 8.47 3.06 10.73
C PHE A 49 8.42 1.98 9.66
N PHE A 50 7.98 2.31 8.45
CA PHE A 50 7.98 1.36 7.34
C PHE A 50 9.40 0.94 6.96
N LYS A 51 10.34 1.89 6.95
CA LYS A 51 11.77 1.63 6.77
C LYS A 51 12.31 0.74 7.88
N LEU A 52 12.11 1.13 9.14
CA LEU A 52 12.61 0.40 10.30
C LEU A 52 12.08 -1.04 10.33
N ALA A 53 10.78 -1.21 10.07
CA ALA A 53 10.15 -2.53 10.04
C ALA A 53 10.76 -3.44 8.96
N ALA A 54 11.07 -2.90 7.77
CA ALA A 54 11.70 -3.67 6.70
C ALA A 54 13.15 -4.03 7.05
N GLU A 55 13.95 -3.07 7.51
CA GLU A 55 15.37 -3.27 7.85
C GLU A 55 15.55 -4.24 9.03
N ASN A 56 14.69 -4.19 10.05
CA ASN A 56 14.72 -5.10 11.19
C ASN A 56 14.51 -6.57 10.82
N THR A 57 13.90 -6.84 9.65
CA THR A 57 13.73 -8.22 9.15
C THR A 57 14.85 -8.67 8.22
N GLY A 58 15.96 -7.93 8.15
CA GLY A 58 17.02 -8.18 7.16
C GLY A 58 16.57 -7.92 5.72
N GLY A 59 15.49 -7.17 5.54
CA GLY A 59 14.97 -6.72 4.27
C GLY A 59 15.60 -5.40 3.81
N SER A 60 14.89 -4.65 2.97
CA SER A 60 15.37 -3.37 2.45
C SER A 60 14.25 -2.36 2.27
N PHE A 61 14.63 -1.10 2.22
CA PHE A 61 13.74 0.02 1.98
C PHE A 61 14.33 0.93 0.90
N SER A 62 13.48 1.43 0.01
CA SER A 62 13.85 2.47 -0.94
C SER A 62 12.72 3.48 -1.12
N ILE A 63 13.09 4.70 -1.48
CA ILE A 63 12.18 5.78 -1.81
C ILE A 63 12.70 6.52 -3.05
N GLU A 64 11.84 6.67 -4.03
CA GLU A 64 12.12 7.38 -5.27
C GLU A 64 11.07 8.49 -5.41
N SER A 65 11.52 9.73 -5.56
CA SER A 65 10.65 10.88 -5.71
C SER A 65 11.31 11.99 -6.51
N ALA A 66 10.50 12.74 -7.23
CA ALA A 66 10.93 13.97 -7.87
C ALA A 66 9.80 15.00 -7.86
N PRO A 67 10.09 16.30 -7.76
CA PRO A 67 9.08 17.35 -7.80
C PRO A 67 8.16 17.22 -9.02
N GLY A 68 6.86 17.24 -8.79
CA GLY A 68 5.81 17.11 -9.81
C GLY A 68 5.60 15.69 -10.39
N LYS A 69 6.35 14.68 -9.90
CA LYS A 69 6.25 13.29 -10.42
C LYS A 69 5.70 12.28 -9.43
N GLY A 70 5.38 12.74 -8.19
CA GLY A 70 4.94 11.85 -7.13
C GLY A 70 6.07 11.11 -6.43
N THR A 71 5.71 10.08 -5.67
CA THR A 71 6.65 9.30 -4.86
C THR A 71 6.36 7.80 -5.02
N THR A 72 7.43 7.01 -5.04
CA THR A 72 7.35 5.55 -4.90
C THR A 72 8.16 5.14 -3.67
N VAL A 73 7.49 4.47 -2.75
CA VAL A 73 8.11 3.87 -1.56
C VAL A 73 8.05 2.36 -1.70
N THR A 74 9.17 1.68 -1.54
CA THR A 74 9.25 0.22 -1.59
C THR A 74 9.90 -0.31 -0.33
N ALA A 75 9.26 -1.29 0.30
CA ALA A 75 9.82 -2.05 1.42
C ALA A 75 9.79 -3.54 1.11
N ILE A 76 10.85 -4.24 1.47
CA ILE A 76 10.99 -5.69 1.34
C ILE A 76 11.21 -6.27 2.73
N PHE A 77 10.43 -7.27 3.08
CA PHE A 77 10.47 -7.96 4.37
C PHE A 77 10.85 -9.41 4.16
N THR A 78 11.69 -9.97 5.05
CA THR A 78 11.97 -11.40 5.07
C THR A 78 10.91 -12.14 5.87
N LEU A 79 10.19 -13.08 5.24
CA LEU A 79 9.00 -13.74 5.83
C LEU A 79 9.33 -14.53 7.10
N ASN A 80 10.44 -15.25 7.13
CA ASN A 80 10.81 -16.14 8.23
C ASN A 80 11.68 -15.48 9.30
N HIS A 81 11.75 -14.14 9.33
CA HIS A 81 12.53 -13.43 10.35
C HIS A 81 11.74 -13.34 11.65
N ILE A 82 12.44 -13.58 12.80
CA ILE A 82 11.81 -13.61 14.13
C ILE A 82 11.18 -12.27 14.53
N ASP A 83 11.77 -11.15 14.10
CA ASP A 83 11.29 -9.80 14.42
C ASP A 83 10.24 -9.28 13.42
N ARG A 84 9.81 -10.12 12.48
CA ARG A 84 8.80 -9.70 11.52
C ARG A 84 7.42 -9.63 12.17
N MET A 85 6.86 -8.44 12.21
CA MET A 85 5.46 -8.28 12.58
C MET A 85 4.54 -8.84 11.48
N PRO A 86 3.40 -9.45 11.84
CA PRO A 86 2.39 -9.84 10.86
C PRO A 86 1.96 -8.66 9.99
N LEU A 87 1.73 -8.90 8.69
CA LEU A 87 1.32 -7.86 7.76
C LEU A 87 -0.08 -7.30 8.06
N GLY A 88 -0.89 -8.05 8.79
CA GLY A 88 -2.26 -7.70 9.09
C GLY A 88 -3.21 -7.93 7.91
N ASP A 89 -4.42 -7.38 8.01
CA ASP A 89 -5.44 -7.52 7.00
C ASP A 89 -5.31 -6.40 5.94
N MET A 90 -4.64 -6.74 4.83
CA MET A 90 -4.47 -5.81 3.71
C MET A 90 -5.77 -5.55 2.96
N THR A 91 -6.69 -6.52 2.91
CA THR A 91 -7.99 -6.33 2.23
C THR A 91 -8.84 -5.31 2.98
N ALA A 92 -8.91 -5.41 4.31
CA ALA A 92 -9.57 -4.42 5.15
C ALA A 92 -8.89 -3.04 5.05
N THR A 93 -7.57 -2.99 4.96
CA THR A 93 -6.80 -1.75 4.78
C THR A 93 -7.15 -1.06 3.47
N ILE A 94 -7.12 -1.79 2.35
CA ILE A 94 -7.47 -1.25 1.02
C ILE A 94 -8.93 -0.79 0.98
N HIS A 95 -9.85 -1.60 1.50
CA HIS A 95 -11.25 -1.23 1.60
C HIS A 95 -11.43 0.09 2.38
N THR A 96 -10.80 0.21 3.55
CA THR A 96 -10.86 1.42 4.38
C THR A 96 -10.30 2.65 3.65
N LEU A 97 -9.20 2.50 2.91
CA LEU A 97 -8.62 3.58 2.11
C LEU A 97 -9.58 4.06 1.02
N ILE A 98 -10.23 3.14 0.30
CA ILE A 98 -11.21 3.47 -0.74
C ILE A 98 -12.42 4.20 -0.13
N GLN A 99 -12.95 3.71 0.98
CA GLN A 99 -14.10 4.31 1.66
C GLN A 99 -13.79 5.68 2.27
N GLY A 100 -12.59 5.83 2.86
CA GLY A 100 -12.17 7.07 3.52
C GLY A 100 -11.73 8.17 2.55
N HIS A 101 -11.42 7.83 1.30
CA HIS A 101 -10.89 8.76 0.30
C HIS A 101 -11.63 8.64 -1.04
N PRO A 102 -12.95 8.94 -1.09
CA PRO A 102 -13.78 8.69 -2.27
C PRO A 102 -13.38 9.50 -3.52
N ALA A 103 -12.61 10.56 -3.37
CA ALA A 103 -12.11 11.37 -4.48
C ALA A 103 -10.73 10.89 -5.01
N THR A 104 -10.14 9.87 -4.41
CA THR A 104 -8.83 9.35 -4.81
C THR A 104 -8.99 8.03 -5.57
N ASP A 105 -8.22 7.88 -6.64
CA ASP A 105 -8.18 6.62 -7.37
C ASP A 105 -7.13 5.68 -6.76
N PHE A 106 -7.53 4.42 -6.58
CA PHE A 106 -6.69 3.35 -6.07
C PHE A 106 -6.54 2.24 -7.11
N LEU A 107 -5.31 1.79 -7.28
CA LEU A 107 -4.99 0.53 -7.93
C LEU A 107 -4.27 -0.34 -6.90
N TYR A 108 -4.88 -1.44 -6.52
CA TYR A 108 -4.26 -2.47 -5.71
C TYR A 108 -3.91 -3.66 -6.58
N VAL A 109 -2.66 -4.13 -6.49
CA VAL A 109 -2.17 -5.31 -7.22
C VAL A 109 -1.55 -6.26 -6.19
N TYR A 110 -2.02 -7.48 -6.16
CA TYR A 110 -1.52 -8.53 -5.28
C TYR A 110 -1.00 -9.71 -6.08
N HIS A 111 0.26 -10.08 -5.80
CA HIS A 111 0.90 -11.26 -6.37
C HIS A 111 1.29 -12.24 -5.26
N CYS A 112 1.06 -13.52 -5.49
CA CYS A 112 1.55 -14.61 -4.64
C CYS A 112 2.03 -15.76 -5.53
N GLY A 113 3.36 -15.93 -5.62
CA GLY A 113 3.96 -16.81 -6.60
C GLY A 113 3.59 -16.39 -8.04
N GLU A 114 2.99 -17.31 -8.79
CA GLU A 114 2.54 -17.04 -10.17
C GLU A 114 1.13 -16.46 -10.29
N LYS A 115 0.39 -16.42 -9.18
CA LYS A 115 -0.99 -15.90 -9.17
C LYS A 115 -1.00 -14.42 -8.84
N GLU A 116 -1.96 -13.71 -9.44
CA GLU A 116 -2.19 -12.30 -9.18
C GLU A 116 -3.66 -11.93 -9.30
N PHE A 117 -4.06 -10.88 -8.61
CA PHE A 117 -5.28 -10.14 -8.90
C PHE A 117 -5.08 -8.64 -8.72
N SER A 118 -5.97 -7.85 -9.28
CA SER A 118 -5.96 -6.41 -9.11
C SER A 118 -7.36 -5.86 -8.89
N LEU A 119 -7.44 -4.71 -8.21
CA LEU A 119 -8.64 -3.89 -8.09
C LEU A 119 -8.26 -2.46 -8.48
N ASP A 120 -8.89 -1.94 -9.53
CA ASP A 120 -8.76 -0.56 -9.99
C ASP A 120 -10.07 0.19 -9.79
N THR A 121 -10.08 1.19 -8.91
CA THR A 121 -11.28 1.99 -8.65
C THR A 121 -11.71 2.84 -9.84
N ARG A 122 -10.83 3.11 -10.80
CA ARG A 122 -11.16 3.85 -12.03
C ARG A 122 -12.02 2.99 -12.96
N GLU A 123 -11.69 1.70 -13.10
CA GLU A 123 -12.49 0.74 -13.87
C GLU A 123 -13.87 0.56 -13.23
N MET A 124 -13.91 0.46 -11.90
CA MET A 124 -15.18 0.38 -11.18
C MET A 124 -16.05 1.63 -11.42
N ARG A 125 -15.49 2.83 -11.34
CA ARG A 125 -16.21 4.08 -11.61
C ARG A 125 -16.71 4.14 -13.06
N ALA A 126 -15.91 3.67 -14.01
CA ALA A 126 -16.31 3.64 -15.43
C ALA A 126 -17.56 2.75 -15.65
N ILE A 127 -17.69 1.68 -14.87
CA ILE A 127 -18.85 0.76 -14.94
C ILE A 127 -20.05 1.33 -14.19
N LEU A 128 -19.83 1.89 -12.99
CA LEU A 128 -20.88 2.33 -12.08
C LEU A 128 -21.46 3.71 -12.43
N GLY A 129 -20.78 4.49 -13.29
CA GLY A 129 -21.19 5.85 -13.64
C GLY A 129 -21.23 6.75 -12.41
N ASP A 130 -22.41 7.32 -12.13
CA ASP A 130 -22.59 8.28 -11.03
C ASP A 130 -22.77 7.62 -9.65
N VAL A 131 -22.80 6.28 -9.56
CA VAL A 131 -22.97 5.57 -8.28
C VAL A 131 -21.67 5.65 -7.47
N PRO A 132 -21.69 6.23 -6.26
CA PRO A 132 -20.50 6.33 -5.43
C PRO A 132 -19.98 4.97 -4.97
N LEU A 133 -18.64 4.79 -4.90
CA LEU A 133 -18.01 3.58 -4.34
C LEU A 133 -18.30 3.38 -2.84
N THR A 134 -18.83 4.41 -2.18
CA THR A 134 -19.17 4.41 -0.75
C THR A 134 -20.59 3.96 -0.47
N THR A 135 -21.42 3.68 -1.50
CA THR A 135 -22.75 3.11 -1.27
C THR A 135 -22.62 1.74 -0.60
N PRO A 136 -23.53 1.36 0.31
CA PRO A 136 -23.42 0.13 1.09
C PRO A 136 -23.22 -1.12 0.24
N GLU A 137 -23.97 -1.24 -0.86
CA GLU A 137 -23.93 -2.38 -1.77
C GLU A 137 -22.57 -2.49 -2.48
N ILE A 138 -22.05 -1.36 -2.98
CA ILE A 138 -20.74 -1.30 -3.66
C ILE A 138 -19.62 -1.51 -2.66
N SER A 139 -19.73 -0.93 -1.48
CA SER A 139 -18.76 -1.13 -0.40
C SER A 139 -18.66 -2.60 0.01
N SER A 140 -19.80 -3.31 0.15
CA SER A 140 -19.82 -4.75 0.42
C SER A 140 -19.18 -5.54 -0.72
N TYR A 141 -19.55 -5.24 -1.97
CA TYR A 141 -18.96 -5.88 -3.14
C TYR A 141 -17.43 -5.72 -3.19
N ILE A 142 -16.90 -4.52 -2.95
CA ILE A 142 -15.44 -4.28 -2.92
C ILE A 142 -14.76 -5.15 -1.85
N LYS A 143 -15.37 -5.23 -0.66
CA LYS A 143 -14.84 -6.03 0.45
C LYS A 143 -14.81 -7.52 0.10
N ASP A 144 -15.91 -8.03 -0.45
CA ASP A 144 -16.06 -9.43 -0.83
C ASP A 144 -15.09 -9.77 -1.97
N TYR A 145 -15.02 -8.93 -3.00
CA TYR A 145 -14.07 -9.06 -4.11
C TYR A 145 -12.61 -9.16 -3.63
N LEU A 146 -12.18 -8.26 -2.75
CA LEU A 146 -10.82 -8.27 -2.20
C LEU A 146 -10.55 -9.55 -1.39
N THR A 147 -11.52 -9.99 -0.60
CA THR A 147 -11.38 -11.16 0.29
C THR A 147 -11.32 -12.46 -0.51
N GLU A 148 -12.23 -12.64 -1.46
CA GLU A 148 -12.32 -13.83 -2.30
C GLU A 148 -11.08 -13.97 -3.21
N ASN A 149 -10.71 -12.90 -3.92
CA ASN A 149 -9.54 -12.94 -4.81
C ASN A 149 -8.23 -13.12 -4.04
N LYS A 150 -8.09 -12.54 -2.83
CA LYS A 150 -6.95 -12.83 -1.98
C LYS A 150 -6.89 -14.31 -1.61
N LEU A 151 -8.01 -14.88 -1.19
CA LEU A 151 -8.10 -16.30 -0.82
C LEU A 151 -7.74 -17.22 -2.01
N GLU A 152 -8.23 -16.90 -3.22
CA GLU A 152 -7.89 -17.65 -4.43
C GLU A 152 -6.41 -17.53 -4.82
N THR A 153 -5.80 -16.37 -4.55
CA THR A 153 -4.43 -16.07 -4.92
C THR A 153 -3.42 -16.74 -3.98
N ASP A 154 -3.64 -16.68 -2.65
CA ASP A 154 -2.68 -17.14 -1.65
C ASP A 154 -3.14 -18.37 -0.83
N GLY A 155 -4.33 -18.91 -1.12
CA GLY A 155 -4.89 -20.05 -0.41
C GLY A 155 -5.21 -19.78 1.06
N GLY A 156 -5.39 -18.51 1.44
CA GLY A 156 -5.67 -18.10 2.81
C GLY A 156 -4.43 -17.96 3.70
N THR A 157 -3.25 -17.90 3.10
CA THR A 157 -2.00 -17.73 3.86
C THR A 157 -1.97 -16.36 4.55
N VAL A 158 -1.61 -16.36 5.83
CA VAL A 158 -1.39 -15.16 6.63
C VAL A 158 0.11 -14.85 6.64
N TYR A 159 0.47 -13.69 6.16
CA TYR A 159 1.86 -13.22 6.08
C TYR A 159 2.23 -12.27 7.20
#